data_1615f1bfc42ab77de7515be28b304190
#
_entry.id   1615f1bfc42ab77de7515be28b304190
#
_cell.length_a   1.000
_cell.length_b   1.000
_cell.length_c   1.000
_cell.angle_alpha   90.00
_cell.angle_beta   90.00
_cell.angle_gamma   90.00
#
_symmetry.space_group_name_H-M   'P 1'
#
loop_
_entity.id
_entity.type
_entity.pdbx_description
1 polymer ?
#
loop_
_entity_poly.entity_id
_entity_poly.type
_entity_poly.pdbx_seq_one_letter_code
_entity_poly.pdbx_strand_id
1 'polypeptide(L)'
;ICVVDCFSHTGGFALNAAMGNASYVVSVDVSKTALDQGYQNAKLNHLEEKIDFVQADVFDYLDELKENEFDIIVLDPPAFTKSRRTVQKAYNGYKRINKQAMKVLKNGGYLITCSCSRFMETANFEKMLREAASEAGVVLKQVSVTQQNADHPILWTMEETSYLKFYIFQII
;
A
#
# COMPACT_ATOMS: atom_id res chain seq x y z
N ILE A 1 -17.61 2.85 -3.46
CA ILE A 1 -16.27 2.29 -3.21
C ILE A 1 -15.54 3.25 -2.29
N CYS A 2 -15.10 2.74 -1.12
CA CYS A 2 -14.29 3.46 -0.14
C CYS A 2 -12.84 2.96 -0.22
N VAL A 3 -11.88 3.90 -0.34
CA VAL A 3 -10.47 3.59 -0.55
C VAL A 3 -9.62 4.23 0.54
N VAL A 4 -8.61 3.53 1.05
CA VAL A 4 -7.55 4.16 1.83
C VAL A 4 -6.20 3.95 1.15
N ASP A 5 -5.48 5.06 0.98
CA ASP A 5 -4.13 5.14 0.43
C ASP A 5 -3.15 5.38 1.58
N CYS A 6 -2.43 4.34 1.97
CA CYS A 6 -1.48 4.35 3.07
C CYS A 6 -0.05 4.64 2.57
N PHE A 7 0.68 5.50 3.28
CA PHE A 7 1.97 6.05 2.85
C PHE A 7 1.80 6.88 1.57
N SER A 8 0.74 7.65 1.52
CA SER A 8 0.21 8.27 0.30
C SER A 8 1.12 9.33 -0.32
N HIS A 9 2.10 9.84 0.44
CA HIS A 9 2.98 10.93 0.01
C HIS A 9 2.15 12.09 -0.56
N THR A 10 2.28 12.44 -1.84
CA THR A 10 1.53 13.51 -2.51
C THR A 10 0.19 13.05 -3.12
N GLY A 11 -0.30 11.87 -2.71
CA GLY A 11 -1.65 11.40 -3.02
C GLY A 11 -1.82 10.76 -4.39
N GLY A 12 -0.78 10.15 -4.97
CA GLY A 12 -0.87 9.58 -6.32
C GLY A 12 -1.97 8.53 -6.48
N PHE A 13 -2.04 7.56 -5.60
CA PHE A 13 -3.09 6.53 -5.62
C PHE A 13 -4.45 7.12 -5.21
N ALA A 14 -4.49 7.97 -4.18
CA ALA A 14 -5.73 8.62 -3.74
C ALA A 14 -6.39 9.44 -4.84
N LEU A 15 -5.62 10.23 -5.58
CA LEU A 15 -6.11 11.02 -6.73
C LEU A 15 -6.69 10.12 -7.82
N ASN A 16 -5.96 9.06 -8.20
CA ASN A 16 -6.43 8.11 -9.21
C ASN A 16 -7.69 7.37 -8.76
N ALA A 17 -7.81 7.00 -7.48
CA ALA A 17 -9.01 6.40 -6.93
C ALA A 17 -10.22 7.36 -7.03
N ALA A 18 -10.03 8.62 -6.65
CA ALA A 18 -11.08 9.65 -6.73
C ALA A 18 -11.49 9.96 -8.18
N MET A 19 -10.54 10.00 -9.12
CA MET A 19 -10.81 10.11 -10.56
C MET A 19 -11.55 8.88 -11.09
N GLY A 20 -11.25 7.69 -10.57
CA GLY A 20 -11.91 6.42 -10.88
C GLY A 20 -13.30 6.26 -10.24
N ASN A 21 -13.91 7.35 -9.76
CA ASN A 21 -15.24 7.40 -9.14
C ASN A 21 -15.34 6.64 -7.80
N ALA A 22 -14.27 6.55 -7.02
CA ALA A 22 -14.40 6.21 -5.61
C ALA A 22 -15.33 7.24 -4.94
N SER A 23 -16.25 6.77 -4.10
CA SER A 23 -17.19 7.63 -3.39
C SER A 23 -16.54 8.36 -2.21
N TYR A 24 -15.51 7.76 -1.65
CA TYR A 24 -14.74 8.33 -0.54
C TYR A 24 -13.32 7.76 -0.54
N VAL A 25 -12.34 8.63 -0.34
CA VAL A 25 -10.92 8.27 -0.30
C VAL A 25 -10.27 8.88 0.93
N VAL A 26 -9.45 8.11 1.63
CA VAL A 26 -8.58 8.62 2.70
C VAL A 26 -7.14 8.49 2.26
N SER A 27 -6.39 9.58 2.35
CA SER A 27 -4.96 9.69 2.03
C SER A 27 -4.19 9.86 3.34
N VAL A 28 -3.39 8.85 3.73
CA VAL A 28 -2.72 8.80 5.04
C VAL A 28 -1.21 8.85 4.87
N ASP A 29 -0.56 9.80 5.52
CA ASP A 29 0.90 9.91 5.59
C ASP A 29 1.35 10.60 6.89
N VAL A 30 2.56 10.35 7.34
CA VAL A 30 3.16 11.05 8.49
C VAL A 30 3.62 12.47 8.13
N SER A 31 3.89 12.72 6.85
CA SER A 31 4.42 13.98 6.35
C SER A 31 3.33 14.99 6.05
N LYS A 32 3.14 15.95 6.96
CA LYS A 32 2.20 17.07 6.71
C LYS A 32 2.49 17.79 5.38
N THR A 33 3.76 18.03 5.07
CA THR A 33 4.16 18.73 3.82
C THR A 33 3.73 17.94 2.58
N ALA A 34 3.86 16.61 2.61
CA ALA A 34 3.41 15.76 1.51
C ALA A 34 1.88 15.79 1.35
N LEU A 35 1.15 15.72 2.47
CA LEU A 35 -0.31 15.81 2.47
C LEU A 35 -0.81 17.18 2.00
N ASP A 36 -0.16 18.28 2.43
CA ASP A 36 -0.48 19.62 1.95
C ASP A 36 -0.30 19.73 0.42
N GLN A 37 0.76 19.14 -0.12
CA GLN A 37 0.95 19.05 -1.58
C GLN A 37 -0.12 18.15 -2.23
N GLY A 38 -0.47 17.03 -1.62
CA GLY A 38 -1.56 16.14 -2.07
C GLY A 38 -2.89 16.87 -2.16
N TYR A 39 -3.21 17.68 -1.16
CA TYR A 39 -4.41 18.52 -1.17
C TYR A 39 -4.39 19.54 -2.31
N GLN A 40 -3.24 20.20 -2.57
CA GLN A 40 -3.12 21.10 -3.73
C GLN A 40 -3.31 20.36 -5.05
N ASN A 41 -2.75 19.15 -5.18
CA ASN A 41 -2.96 18.29 -6.34
C ASN A 41 -4.44 17.93 -6.51
N ALA A 42 -5.16 17.63 -5.41
CA ALA A 42 -6.58 17.35 -5.44
C ALA A 42 -7.38 18.58 -5.93
N LYS A 43 -7.06 19.78 -5.44
CA LYS A 43 -7.69 21.03 -5.89
C LYS A 43 -7.48 21.29 -7.37
N LEU A 44 -6.28 21.05 -7.89
CA LEU A 44 -5.99 21.21 -9.32
C LEU A 44 -6.82 20.28 -10.20
N ASN A 45 -7.29 19.17 -9.65
CA ASN A 45 -8.11 18.18 -10.34
C ASN A 45 -9.60 18.22 -9.93
N HIS A 46 -10.02 19.18 -9.10
CA HIS A 46 -11.38 19.31 -8.56
C HIS A 46 -11.86 18.06 -7.81
N LEU A 47 -10.98 17.47 -7.02
CA LEU A 47 -11.19 16.23 -6.24
C LEU A 47 -11.10 16.45 -4.72
N GLU A 48 -10.89 17.68 -4.24
CA GLU A 48 -10.65 17.99 -2.84
C GLU A 48 -11.81 17.59 -1.91
N GLU A 49 -13.03 17.58 -2.41
CA GLU A 49 -14.22 17.16 -1.66
C GLU A 49 -14.37 15.62 -1.54
N LYS A 50 -13.57 14.85 -2.29
CA LYS A 50 -13.63 13.39 -2.30
C LYS A 50 -12.53 12.72 -1.48
N ILE A 51 -11.50 13.48 -1.08
CA ILE A 51 -10.30 12.93 -0.44
C ILE A 51 -10.07 13.61 0.90
N ASP A 52 -10.08 12.83 1.96
CA ASP A 52 -9.64 13.26 3.29
C ASP A 52 -8.12 13.01 3.43
N PHE A 53 -7.39 14.04 3.85
CA PHE A 53 -5.94 13.97 4.08
C PHE A 53 -5.67 13.87 5.58
N VAL A 54 -5.17 12.72 6.02
CA VAL A 54 -4.97 12.38 7.43
C VAL A 54 -3.48 12.28 7.75
N GLN A 55 -2.99 13.14 8.64
CA GLN A 55 -1.62 13.03 9.15
C GLN A 55 -1.58 12.02 10.30
N ALA A 56 -1.07 10.82 10.04
CA ALA A 56 -0.94 9.76 11.03
C ALA A 56 0.22 8.80 10.70
N ASP A 57 0.68 8.07 11.70
CA ASP A 57 1.46 6.85 11.47
C ASP A 57 0.52 5.76 10.95
N VAL A 58 0.86 5.16 9.81
CA VAL A 58 0.00 4.15 9.15
C VAL A 58 -0.20 2.92 10.03
N PHE A 59 0.79 2.54 10.83
CA PHE A 59 0.65 1.40 11.74
C PHE A 59 -0.42 1.64 12.79
N ASP A 60 -0.44 2.84 13.37
CA ASP A 60 -1.43 3.21 14.39
C ASP A 60 -2.80 3.45 13.73
N TYR A 61 -2.82 4.12 12.57
CA TYR A 61 -4.05 4.38 11.82
C TYR A 61 -4.79 3.09 11.45
N LEU A 62 -4.09 2.09 10.90
CA LEU A 62 -4.70 0.80 10.55
C LEU A 62 -5.22 0.03 11.77
N ASP A 63 -4.55 0.15 12.92
CA ASP A 63 -4.97 -0.51 14.16
C ASP A 63 -6.26 0.10 14.75
N GLU A 64 -6.59 1.35 14.43
CA GLU A 64 -7.80 2.06 14.88
C GLU A 64 -9.02 1.82 13.97
N LEU A 65 -8.82 1.32 12.73
CA LEU A 65 -9.90 1.06 11.78
C LEU A 65 -10.71 -0.17 12.18
N LYS A 66 -11.99 -0.14 11.79
CA LYS A 66 -12.91 -1.27 12.02
C LYS A 66 -12.75 -2.33 10.94
N GLU A 67 -13.06 -3.56 11.30
CA GLU A 67 -13.16 -4.65 10.33
C GLU A 67 -14.24 -4.37 9.28
N ASN A 68 -13.99 -4.77 8.03
CA ASN A 68 -14.91 -4.59 6.89
C ASN A 68 -15.29 -3.13 6.59
N GLU A 69 -14.38 -2.19 6.77
CA GLU A 69 -14.65 -0.76 6.58
C GLU A 69 -14.39 -0.30 5.13
N PHE A 70 -13.32 -0.79 4.50
CA PHE A 70 -12.87 -0.34 3.18
C PHE A 70 -13.06 -1.39 2.09
N ASP A 71 -13.30 -0.92 0.86
CA ASP A 71 -13.37 -1.75 -0.34
C ASP A 71 -11.98 -1.96 -0.97
N ILE A 72 -11.10 -0.96 -0.86
CA ILE A 72 -9.74 -1.00 -1.38
C ILE A 72 -8.77 -0.40 -0.36
N ILE A 73 -7.65 -1.08 -0.11
CA ILE A 73 -6.52 -0.57 0.67
C ILE A 73 -5.26 -0.63 -0.18
N VAL A 74 -4.55 0.49 -0.24
CA VAL A 74 -3.23 0.60 -0.87
C VAL A 74 -2.16 0.70 0.21
N LEU A 75 -1.15 -0.14 0.13
CA LEU A 75 0.03 -0.15 0.98
C LEU A 75 1.28 0.05 0.12
N ASP A 76 1.76 1.28 0.03
CA ASP A 76 3.02 1.65 -0.66
C ASP A 76 4.05 2.22 0.33
N PRO A 77 4.54 1.39 1.27
CA PRO A 77 5.44 1.86 2.30
C PRO A 77 6.82 2.21 1.72
N PRO A 78 7.55 3.13 2.36
CA PRO A 78 8.95 3.34 2.07
C PRO A 78 9.74 2.05 2.31
N ALA A 79 10.96 1.97 1.78
CA ALA A 79 11.83 0.81 2.00
C ALA A 79 12.11 0.62 3.50
N PHE A 80 11.47 -0.37 4.12
CA PHE A 80 11.65 -0.68 5.55
C PHE A 80 13.03 -1.26 5.88
N THR A 81 13.77 -1.68 4.87
CA THR A 81 15.16 -2.13 5.05
C THR A 81 16.08 -1.61 3.96
N LYS A 82 17.25 -1.16 4.40
CA LYS A 82 18.36 -0.71 3.53
C LYS A 82 19.59 -1.60 3.68
N SER A 83 19.47 -2.69 4.44
CA SER A 83 20.59 -3.62 4.68
C SER A 83 20.08 -5.03 5.03
N ARG A 84 20.92 -6.04 4.80
CA ARG A 84 20.61 -7.43 5.21
C ARG A 84 20.36 -7.59 6.72
N ARG A 85 20.98 -6.74 7.55
CA ARG A 85 20.86 -6.80 9.02
C ARG A 85 19.45 -6.44 9.52
N THR A 86 18.70 -5.64 8.76
CA THR A 86 17.38 -5.15 9.16
C THR A 86 16.24 -5.85 8.43
N VAL A 87 16.51 -6.87 7.61
CA VAL A 87 15.49 -7.61 6.84
C VAL A 87 14.43 -8.22 7.74
N GLN A 88 14.80 -8.84 8.86
CA GLN A 88 13.82 -9.45 9.77
C GLN A 88 12.89 -8.41 10.41
N LYS A 89 13.42 -7.25 10.79
CA LYS A 89 12.60 -6.15 11.31
C LYS A 89 11.63 -5.63 10.23
N ALA A 90 12.12 -5.48 9.01
CA ALA A 90 11.29 -5.07 7.87
C ALA A 90 10.20 -6.12 7.56
N TYR A 91 10.54 -7.40 7.57
CA TYR A 91 9.58 -8.50 7.39
C TYR A 91 8.42 -8.40 8.39
N ASN A 92 8.72 -8.20 9.67
CA ASN A 92 7.70 -8.06 10.70
C ASN A 92 6.84 -6.80 10.50
N GLY A 93 7.45 -5.68 10.06
CA GLY A 93 6.73 -4.46 9.73
C GLY A 93 5.76 -4.65 8.56
N TYR A 94 6.25 -5.21 7.45
CA TYR A 94 5.38 -5.55 6.30
C TYR A 94 4.25 -6.52 6.71
N LYS A 95 4.56 -7.54 7.52
CA LYS A 95 3.55 -8.50 7.97
C LYS A 95 2.47 -7.82 8.82
N ARG A 96 2.85 -6.93 9.75
CA ARG A 96 1.88 -6.20 10.59
C ARG A 96 0.90 -5.39 9.75
N ILE A 97 1.39 -4.51 8.86
CA ILE A 97 0.51 -3.65 8.07
C ILE A 97 -0.36 -4.44 7.09
N ASN A 98 0.19 -5.46 6.43
CA ASN A 98 -0.57 -6.29 5.50
C ASN A 98 -1.66 -7.09 6.22
N LYS A 99 -1.34 -7.71 7.37
CA LYS A 99 -2.31 -8.42 8.18
C LYS A 99 -3.45 -7.49 8.63
N GLN A 100 -3.13 -6.31 9.12
CA GLN A 100 -4.14 -5.37 9.58
C GLN A 100 -5.00 -4.85 8.43
N ALA A 101 -4.41 -4.51 7.29
CA ALA A 101 -5.16 -4.12 6.09
C ALA A 101 -6.14 -5.22 5.64
N MET A 102 -5.71 -6.49 5.67
CA MET A 102 -6.58 -7.62 5.30
C MET A 102 -7.79 -7.76 6.23
N LYS A 103 -7.66 -7.45 7.54
CA LYS A 103 -8.78 -7.47 8.49
C LYS A 103 -9.77 -6.32 8.28
N VAL A 104 -9.25 -5.16 7.88
CA VAL A 104 -10.05 -3.94 7.66
C VAL A 104 -10.82 -4.01 6.34
N LEU A 105 -10.31 -4.74 5.35
CA LEU A 105 -10.96 -4.93 4.06
C LEU A 105 -12.26 -5.73 4.18
N LYS A 106 -13.26 -5.31 3.42
CA LYS A 106 -14.49 -6.09 3.21
C LYS A 106 -14.20 -7.39 2.47
N ASN A 107 -15.00 -8.41 2.71
CA ASN A 107 -14.99 -9.60 1.87
C ASN A 107 -15.30 -9.21 0.41
N GLY A 108 -14.48 -9.67 -0.53
CA GLY A 108 -14.50 -9.25 -1.94
C GLY A 108 -13.71 -7.96 -2.22
N GLY A 109 -13.20 -7.28 -1.19
CA GLY A 109 -12.36 -6.08 -1.33
C GLY A 109 -10.98 -6.37 -1.88
N TYR A 110 -10.23 -5.31 -2.19
CA TYR A 110 -8.93 -5.41 -2.87
C TYR A 110 -7.80 -4.85 -2.01
N LEU A 111 -6.76 -5.65 -1.84
CA LEU A 111 -5.49 -5.24 -1.29
C LEU A 111 -4.50 -4.95 -2.42
N ILE A 112 -3.99 -3.74 -2.47
CA ILE A 112 -2.85 -3.34 -3.30
C ILE A 112 -1.66 -3.20 -2.35
N THR A 113 -0.62 -4.00 -2.54
CA THR A 113 0.53 -3.99 -1.64
C THR A 113 1.83 -4.12 -2.40
N CYS A 114 2.84 -3.35 -1.98
CA CYS A 114 4.13 -3.38 -2.64
C CYS A 114 5.31 -3.25 -1.67
N SER A 115 6.49 -3.54 -2.21
CA SER A 115 7.77 -3.29 -1.57
C SER A 115 8.78 -2.83 -2.60
N CYS A 116 9.34 -1.64 -2.40
CA CYS A 116 10.48 -1.13 -3.16
C CYS A 116 11.83 -1.52 -2.53
N SER A 117 11.84 -2.31 -1.47
CA SER A 117 13.06 -2.70 -0.78
C SER A 117 13.80 -3.80 -1.53
N ARG A 118 15.01 -3.50 -2.02
CA ARG A 118 15.91 -4.48 -2.67
C ARG A 118 16.19 -5.70 -1.78
N PHE A 119 16.38 -5.49 -0.48
CA PHE A 119 16.73 -6.56 0.46
C PHE A 119 15.53 -7.41 0.89
N MET A 120 14.31 -6.98 0.59
CA MET A 120 13.10 -7.79 0.71
C MET A 120 12.90 -8.55 -0.61
N GLU A 121 13.55 -9.70 -0.73
CA GLU A 121 13.44 -10.56 -1.91
C GLU A 121 11.99 -10.99 -2.16
N THR A 122 11.63 -11.25 -3.41
CA THR A 122 10.26 -11.62 -3.82
C THR A 122 9.75 -12.82 -3.03
N ALA A 123 10.56 -13.87 -2.89
CA ALA A 123 10.16 -15.07 -2.15
C ALA A 123 9.84 -14.78 -0.67
N ASN A 124 10.61 -13.88 -0.03
CA ASN A 124 10.38 -13.46 1.35
C ASN A 124 9.12 -12.59 1.46
N PHE A 125 8.89 -11.69 0.52
CA PHE A 125 7.68 -10.86 0.49
C PHE A 125 6.42 -11.70 0.30
N GLU A 126 6.43 -12.65 -0.64
CA GLU A 126 5.33 -13.57 -0.85
C GLU A 126 5.07 -14.49 0.35
N LYS A 127 6.14 -15.01 0.99
CA LYS A 127 6.02 -15.79 2.23
C LYS A 127 5.34 -14.97 3.31
N MET A 128 5.78 -13.72 3.50
CA MET A 128 5.20 -12.79 4.47
C MET A 128 3.72 -12.54 4.20
N LEU A 129 3.31 -12.36 2.94
CA LEU A 129 1.90 -12.16 2.56
C LEU A 129 1.05 -13.38 2.89
N ARG A 130 1.55 -14.62 2.63
CA ARG A 130 0.85 -15.86 2.98
C ARG A 130 0.67 -16.00 4.50
N GLU A 131 1.71 -15.67 5.28
CA GLU A 131 1.63 -15.68 6.75
C GLU A 131 0.63 -14.62 7.26
N ALA A 132 0.68 -13.39 6.71
CA ALA A 132 -0.25 -12.33 7.08
C ALA A 132 -1.70 -12.72 6.79
N ALA A 133 -1.98 -13.33 5.64
CA ALA A 133 -3.31 -13.80 5.27
C ALA A 133 -3.82 -14.91 6.20
N SER A 134 -2.95 -15.89 6.50
CA SER A 134 -3.28 -16.95 7.46
C SER A 134 -3.61 -16.41 8.85
N GLU A 135 -2.82 -15.44 9.34
CA GLU A 135 -3.05 -14.79 10.63
C GLU A 135 -4.27 -13.84 10.64
N ALA A 136 -4.65 -13.30 9.48
CA ALA A 136 -5.86 -12.49 9.31
C ALA A 136 -7.12 -13.35 9.13
N GLY A 137 -6.97 -14.65 8.85
CA GLY A 137 -8.07 -15.56 8.60
C GLY A 137 -8.75 -15.36 7.24
N VAL A 138 -7.99 -14.88 6.22
CA VAL A 138 -8.51 -14.60 4.88
C VAL A 138 -7.77 -15.39 3.81
N VAL A 139 -8.38 -15.53 2.64
CA VAL A 139 -7.76 -16.10 1.45
C VAL A 139 -7.47 -14.98 0.45
N LEU A 140 -6.25 -14.97 -0.09
CA LEU A 140 -5.82 -14.01 -1.11
C LEU A 140 -5.98 -14.63 -2.50
N LYS A 141 -6.85 -14.07 -3.31
CA LYS A 141 -6.93 -14.36 -4.74
C LYS A 141 -6.07 -13.35 -5.51
N GLN A 142 -4.98 -13.79 -6.10
CA GLN A 142 -4.12 -12.94 -6.89
C GLN A 142 -4.84 -12.44 -8.15
N VAL A 143 -4.90 -11.12 -8.31
CA VAL A 143 -5.48 -10.44 -9.49
C VAL A 143 -4.37 -10.01 -10.45
N SER A 144 -3.29 -9.43 -9.91
CA SER A 144 -2.17 -8.96 -10.72
C SER A 144 -0.86 -9.00 -9.95
N VAL A 145 0.23 -9.20 -10.68
CA VAL A 145 1.60 -8.99 -10.22
C VAL A 145 2.33 -8.19 -11.27
N THR A 146 2.97 -7.10 -10.86
CA THR A 146 3.75 -6.26 -11.76
C THR A 146 5.07 -5.85 -11.11
N GLN A 147 5.96 -5.38 -11.94
CA GLN A 147 7.22 -4.73 -11.58
C GLN A 147 7.11 -3.22 -11.84
N GLN A 148 8.21 -2.51 -11.72
CA GLN A 148 8.28 -1.08 -12.00
C GLN A 148 7.95 -0.75 -13.47
N ASN A 149 7.48 0.46 -13.69
CA ASN A 149 7.18 1.00 -15.02
C ASN A 149 8.44 1.22 -15.86
N ALA A 150 8.25 1.44 -17.16
CA ALA A 150 9.34 1.59 -18.14
C ALA A 150 10.25 2.81 -17.92
N ASP A 151 9.80 3.82 -17.19
CA ASP A 151 10.60 4.97 -16.74
C ASP A 151 11.63 4.60 -15.66
N HIS A 152 11.50 3.42 -15.06
CA HIS A 152 12.47 2.79 -14.16
C HIS A 152 12.98 1.48 -14.78
N PRO A 153 13.91 1.54 -15.75
CA PRO A 153 14.31 0.37 -16.54
C PRO A 153 15.01 -0.71 -15.68
N ILE A 154 14.72 -1.96 -15.99
CA ILE A 154 15.41 -3.11 -15.43
C ILE A 154 16.58 -3.47 -16.36
N LEU A 155 17.79 -3.39 -15.83
CA LEU A 155 19.01 -3.78 -16.53
C LEU A 155 19.38 -5.22 -16.16
N TRP A 156 19.35 -6.13 -17.11
CA TRP A 156 19.62 -7.55 -16.87
C TRP A 156 21.02 -7.87 -16.35
N THR A 157 21.94 -6.93 -16.53
CA THR A 157 23.31 -7.01 -15.98
C THR A 157 23.44 -6.46 -14.56
N MET A 158 22.36 -5.87 -14.02
CA MET A 158 22.32 -5.20 -12.71
C MET A 158 21.03 -5.61 -11.97
N GLU A 159 21.08 -6.72 -11.23
CA GLU A 159 19.93 -7.28 -10.51
C GLU A 159 19.26 -6.28 -9.55
N GLU A 160 20.05 -5.34 -9.00
CA GLU A 160 19.54 -4.28 -8.13
C GLU A 160 18.54 -3.34 -8.77
N THR A 161 18.47 -3.29 -10.09
CA THR A 161 17.50 -2.47 -10.81
C THR A 161 16.11 -3.10 -10.82
N SER A 162 15.97 -4.41 -10.52
CA SER A 162 14.69 -5.09 -10.35
C SER A 162 14.31 -5.10 -8.87
N TYR A 163 13.70 -4.03 -8.38
CA TYR A 163 13.45 -3.85 -6.95
C TYR A 163 11.98 -3.84 -6.54
N LEU A 164 11.06 -3.48 -7.45
CA LEU A 164 9.64 -3.35 -7.09
C LEU A 164 8.91 -4.69 -7.18
N LYS A 165 8.23 -5.04 -6.12
CA LYS A 165 7.23 -6.10 -6.02
C LYS A 165 5.89 -5.43 -5.81
N PHE A 166 4.98 -5.54 -6.76
CA PHE A 166 3.66 -4.91 -6.72
C PHE A 166 2.60 -5.97 -6.96
N TYR A 167 1.69 -6.12 -6.01
CA TYR A 167 0.66 -7.15 -6.02
C TYR A 167 -0.72 -6.52 -5.82
N ILE A 168 -1.70 -7.05 -6.55
CA ILE A 168 -3.12 -6.79 -6.31
C ILE A 168 -3.78 -8.12 -5.98
N PHE A 169 -4.43 -8.17 -4.81
CA PHE A 169 -5.21 -9.31 -4.36
C PHE A 169 -6.66 -8.93 -4.15
N GLN A 170 -7.57 -9.89 -4.38
CA GLN A 170 -8.93 -9.84 -3.88
C GLN A 170 -9.01 -10.70 -2.62
N ILE A 171 -9.67 -10.19 -1.57
CA ILE A 171 -9.95 -10.91 -0.33
C ILE A 171 -11.18 -11.80 -0.53
N ILE A 172 -11.09 -13.09 -0.16
CA ILE A 172 -12.19 -14.07 -0.17
C ILE A 172 -12.22 -14.85 1.13
#